data_a47f53405bc5ccdd1ba95b003617143a
#
_entry.id   a47f53405bc5ccdd1ba95b003617143a
#
_cell.length_a   1.000
_cell.length_b   1.000
_cell.length_c   1.000
_cell.angle_alpha   90.00
_cell.angle_beta   90.00
_cell.angle_gamma   90.00
#
_symmetry.space_group_name_H-M   'P 1'
#
loop_
_entity.id
_entity.type
_entity.pdbx_description
1 polymer ?
#
loop_
_entity_poly.entity_id
_entity_poly.type
_entity_poly.pdbx_seq_one_letter_code
_entity_poly.pdbx_strand_id
1 'polypeptide(L)'
;MTDIINHPAHYTGVTAEIECIDIARHLNFQLGNAFKYVWRAGKKGGRGKEIEDLKKALWYLEDSIQNGYNDLDQCDDLASGLASIVTRGDESPRGDILRDIAAYRIATAANNLREMIRDREASK
;
A
#
# COMPACT_ATOMS: atom_id res chain seq x y z
N MET A 1 -4.75 0.85 24.73
CA MET A 1 -6.11 0.35 24.85
C MET A 1 -6.59 -0.20 23.52
N THR A 2 -7.27 -1.29 23.56
CA THR A 2 -7.86 -1.83 22.35
C THR A 2 -9.02 -0.98 21.91
N ASP A 3 -9.04 -0.64 20.64
CA ASP A 3 -10.17 0.06 20.06
C ASP A 3 -11.27 -0.98 19.81
N ILE A 4 -12.24 -1.02 20.68
CA ILE A 4 -13.28 -2.04 20.63
C ILE A 4 -14.14 -1.89 19.38
N ILE A 5 -14.22 -0.69 18.83
CA ILE A 5 -15.02 -0.44 17.64
C ILE A 5 -14.37 -1.03 16.40
N ASN A 6 -13.08 -0.78 16.24
CA ASN A 6 -12.35 -1.22 15.05
C ASN A 6 -11.62 -2.53 15.26
N HIS A 7 -11.33 -2.87 16.50
CA HIS A 7 -10.60 -4.07 16.86
C HIS A 7 -11.36 -4.84 17.93
N PRO A 8 -12.36 -5.61 17.51
CA PRO A 8 -13.17 -6.36 18.47
C PRO A 8 -12.35 -7.29 19.38
N ALA A 9 -12.92 -7.64 20.49
CA ALA A 9 -12.24 -8.41 21.52
C ALA A 9 -11.66 -9.73 21.04
N HIS A 10 -12.19 -10.30 19.98
CA HIS A 10 -11.66 -11.56 19.46
C HIS A 10 -10.25 -11.42 18.90
N TYR A 11 -9.75 -10.20 18.75
CA TYR A 11 -8.38 -9.97 18.32
C TYR A 11 -7.39 -10.05 19.47
N THR A 12 -7.85 -10.34 20.66
CA THR A 12 -6.94 -10.40 21.80
C THR A 12 -6.02 -11.60 21.76
N GLY A 13 -6.13 -12.42 20.76
CA GLY A 13 -5.28 -13.57 20.63
C GLY A 13 -3.86 -13.21 20.21
N VAL A 14 -3.16 -14.18 19.71
CA VAL A 14 -1.73 -14.10 19.44
C VAL A 14 -1.39 -13.05 18.38
N THR A 15 -2.26 -12.87 17.40
CA THR A 15 -2.00 -11.94 16.31
C THR A 15 -3.12 -10.92 16.22
N ALA A 16 -2.74 -9.66 16.35
CA ALA A 16 -3.64 -8.58 16.04
C ALA A 16 -3.75 -8.47 14.54
N GLU A 17 -4.93 -8.17 14.06
CA GLU A 17 -5.12 -7.92 12.64
C GLU A 17 -4.53 -6.58 12.27
N ILE A 18 -3.69 -6.56 11.24
CA ILE A 18 -3.09 -5.32 10.75
C ILE A 18 -3.98 -4.75 9.67
N GLU A 19 -4.41 -3.52 9.86
CA GLU A 19 -5.24 -2.82 8.89
C GLU A 19 -4.40 -1.81 8.09
N CYS A 20 -4.93 -1.42 6.95
CA CYS A 20 -4.24 -0.46 6.08
C CYS A 20 -3.80 0.80 6.84
N ILE A 21 -4.69 1.35 7.68
CA ILE A 21 -4.37 2.57 8.40
C ILE A 21 -3.21 2.38 9.38
N ASP A 22 -3.00 1.17 9.89
CA ASP A 22 -1.91 0.91 10.81
C ASP A 22 -0.55 1.15 10.15
N ILE A 23 -0.49 0.98 8.84
CA ILE A 23 0.73 1.21 8.07
C ILE A 23 0.72 2.61 7.47
N ALA A 24 -0.38 3.00 6.82
CA ALA A 24 -0.45 4.26 6.10
C ALA A 24 -0.22 5.47 7.00
N ARG A 25 -0.65 5.40 8.27
CA ARG A 25 -0.46 6.54 9.18
C ARG A 25 1.01 6.88 9.43
N HIS A 26 1.90 5.94 9.17
CA HIS A 26 3.33 6.14 9.36
C HIS A 26 4.04 6.59 8.09
N LEU A 27 3.31 6.77 7.00
CA LEU A 27 3.85 7.23 5.74
C LEU A 27 3.51 8.71 5.52
N ASN A 28 4.28 9.39 4.67
CA ASN A 28 3.92 10.76 4.35
C ASN A 28 2.62 10.76 3.52
N PHE A 29 2.12 11.95 3.21
CA PHE A 29 0.81 12.07 2.58
C PHE A 29 0.72 11.31 1.26
N GLN A 30 1.69 11.52 0.36
CA GLN A 30 1.66 10.88 -0.95
C GLN A 30 1.76 9.37 -0.84
N LEU A 31 2.72 8.88 -0.05
CA LEU A 31 2.94 7.45 0.06
C LEU A 31 1.81 6.75 0.80
N GLY A 32 1.23 7.41 1.81
CA GLY A 32 0.08 6.85 2.52
C GLY A 32 -1.12 6.70 1.61
N ASN A 33 -1.36 7.68 0.74
CA ASN A 33 -2.45 7.57 -0.22
C ASN A 33 -2.16 6.52 -1.28
N ALA A 34 -0.93 6.47 -1.80
CA ALA A 34 -0.57 5.43 -2.76
C ALA A 34 -0.77 4.04 -2.15
N PHE A 35 -0.30 3.85 -0.92
CA PHE A 35 -0.45 2.60 -0.20
C PHE A 35 -1.93 2.21 -0.07
N LYS A 36 -2.75 3.15 0.33
CA LYS A 36 -4.18 2.92 0.51
C LYS A 36 -4.85 2.45 -0.79
N TYR A 37 -4.54 3.10 -1.90
CA TYR A 37 -5.18 2.74 -3.16
C TYR A 37 -4.71 1.39 -3.69
N VAL A 38 -3.44 1.05 -3.53
CA VAL A 38 -2.96 -0.29 -3.88
C VAL A 38 -3.61 -1.33 -2.98
N TRP A 39 -3.72 -1.04 -1.69
CA TRP A 39 -4.33 -1.95 -0.72
C TRP A 39 -5.75 -2.32 -1.10
N ARG A 40 -6.55 -1.33 -1.51
CA ARG A 40 -7.96 -1.55 -1.80
C ARG A 40 -8.24 -2.02 -3.23
N ALA A 41 -7.28 -1.86 -4.13
CA ALA A 41 -7.47 -2.24 -5.53
C ALA A 41 -7.87 -3.71 -5.64
N GLY A 42 -8.92 -3.98 -6.38
CA GLY A 42 -9.40 -5.34 -6.60
C GLY A 42 -10.29 -5.89 -5.52
N LYS A 43 -10.53 -5.16 -4.43
CA LYS A 43 -11.36 -5.67 -3.34
C LYS A 43 -12.85 -5.42 -3.55
N LYS A 44 -13.17 -4.39 -4.32
CA LYS A 44 -14.56 -4.06 -4.64
C LYS A 44 -14.64 -3.42 -6.02
N GLY A 45 -15.75 -3.59 -6.68
CA GLY A 45 -16.07 -2.82 -7.89
C GLY A 45 -15.57 -3.39 -9.19
N GLY A 46 -15.00 -4.58 -9.20
CA GLY A 46 -14.57 -5.21 -10.43
C GLY A 46 -13.30 -4.63 -11.03
N ARG A 47 -12.98 -5.05 -12.24
CA ARG A 47 -11.73 -4.72 -12.90
C ARG A 47 -11.58 -3.23 -13.19
N GLY A 48 -12.66 -2.58 -13.60
CA GLY A 48 -12.62 -1.15 -13.88
C GLY A 48 -12.26 -0.34 -12.65
N LYS A 49 -12.83 -0.69 -11.51
CA LYS A 49 -12.53 -0.02 -10.25
C LYS A 49 -11.13 -0.33 -9.79
N GLU A 50 -10.67 -1.56 -10.00
CA GLU A 50 -9.31 -1.93 -9.68
C GLU A 50 -8.31 -1.04 -10.43
N ILE A 51 -8.50 -0.91 -11.74
CA ILE A 51 -7.62 -0.10 -12.57
C ILE A 51 -7.65 1.36 -12.13
N GLU A 52 -8.83 1.87 -11.81
CA GLU A 52 -8.97 3.24 -11.32
C GLU A 52 -8.15 3.45 -10.05
N ASP A 53 -8.26 2.52 -9.09
CA ASP A 53 -7.51 2.64 -7.84
C ASP A 53 -6.00 2.56 -8.08
N LEU A 54 -5.56 1.67 -8.97
CA LEU A 54 -4.14 1.57 -9.30
C LEU A 54 -3.62 2.85 -9.95
N LYS A 55 -4.41 3.48 -10.81
CA LYS A 55 -4.01 4.73 -11.44
C LYS A 55 -3.94 5.86 -10.43
N LYS A 56 -4.83 5.89 -9.46
CA LYS A 56 -4.76 6.88 -8.38
C LYS A 56 -3.49 6.68 -7.56
N ALA A 57 -3.16 5.44 -7.24
CA ALA A 57 -1.92 5.15 -6.53
C ALA A 57 -0.71 5.65 -7.31
N LEU A 58 -0.68 5.38 -8.61
CA LEU A 58 0.43 5.81 -9.46
C LEU A 58 0.54 7.34 -9.47
N TRP A 59 -0.58 8.03 -9.52
CA TRP A 59 -0.56 9.48 -9.49
C TRP A 59 0.15 10.00 -8.23
N TYR A 60 -0.15 9.40 -7.07
CA TYR A 60 0.50 9.81 -5.83
C TYR A 60 1.99 9.49 -5.82
N LEU A 61 2.38 8.35 -6.39
CA LEU A 61 3.80 8.01 -6.47
C LEU A 61 4.55 8.98 -7.38
N GLU A 62 3.96 9.33 -8.51
CA GLU A 62 4.56 10.28 -9.43
C GLU A 62 4.65 11.67 -8.83
N ASP A 63 3.61 12.09 -8.11
CA ASP A 63 3.64 13.36 -7.40
C ASP A 63 4.75 13.36 -6.35
N SER A 64 4.91 12.25 -5.66
CA SER A 64 5.98 12.12 -4.66
C SER A 64 7.36 12.28 -5.29
N ILE A 65 7.56 11.67 -6.47
CA ILE A 65 8.84 11.76 -7.16
C ILE A 65 9.15 13.20 -7.57
N GLN A 66 8.14 13.92 -8.05
CA GLN A 66 8.33 15.26 -8.56
C GLN A 66 8.32 16.35 -7.48
N ASN A 67 7.46 16.21 -6.50
CA ASN A 67 7.15 17.30 -5.57
C ASN A 67 7.22 16.89 -4.11
N GLY A 68 7.46 15.64 -3.82
CA GLY A 68 7.39 15.16 -2.45
C GLY A 68 8.74 15.16 -1.76
N TYR A 69 8.70 14.84 -0.48
CA TYR A 69 9.89 14.65 0.33
C TYR A 69 10.17 13.16 0.36
N ASN A 70 11.18 12.74 -0.41
CA ASN A 70 11.50 11.34 -0.60
C ASN A 70 12.75 10.92 0.16
N ASP A 71 13.02 11.62 1.24
CA ASP A 71 14.21 11.37 2.04
C ASP A 71 14.06 10.04 2.77
N LEU A 72 15.01 9.15 2.57
CA LEU A 72 15.04 7.86 3.25
C LEU A 72 15.10 8.02 4.76
N ASP A 73 15.61 9.15 5.24
CA ASP A 73 15.63 9.43 6.66
C ASP A 73 14.23 9.53 7.26
N GLN A 74 13.22 9.72 6.42
CA GLN A 74 11.82 9.75 6.85
C GLN A 74 11.17 8.39 6.79
N CYS A 75 11.87 7.39 6.30
CA CYS A 75 11.32 6.04 6.23
C CYS A 75 11.14 5.49 7.65
N ASP A 76 9.93 5.06 7.93
CA ASP A 76 9.58 4.51 9.23
C ASP A 76 9.72 2.99 9.19
N ASP A 77 10.68 2.46 9.95
CA ASP A 77 10.89 1.03 10.02
C ASP A 77 9.65 0.27 10.47
N LEU A 78 8.81 0.93 11.27
CA LEU A 78 7.57 0.30 11.70
C LEU A 78 6.63 0.05 10.52
N ALA A 79 6.48 1.04 9.65
CA ALA A 79 5.62 0.86 8.47
C ALA A 79 6.16 -0.26 7.57
N SER A 80 7.45 -0.26 7.32
CA SER A 80 8.10 -1.28 6.51
C SER A 80 7.94 -2.67 7.13
N GLY A 81 8.15 -2.77 8.43
CA GLY A 81 8.00 -4.04 9.15
C GLY A 81 6.57 -4.57 9.11
N LEU A 82 5.60 -3.70 9.36
CA LEU A 82 4.20 -4.10 9.32
C LEU A 82 3.79 -4.53 7.91
N ALA A 83 4.26 -3.81 6.89
CA ALA A 83 3.96 -4.18 5.51
C ALA A 83 4.52 -5.56 5.18
N SER A 84 5.73 -5.86 5.65
CA SER A 84 6.33 -7.17 5.44
C SER A 84 5.54 -8.28 6.10
N ILE A 85 5.01 -8.01 7.30
CA ILE A 85 4.21 -9.01 8.02
C ILE A 85 2.89 -9.26 7.30
N VAL A 86 2.18 -8.20 6.93
CA VAL A 86 0.84 -8.34 6.35
C VAL A 86 0.88 -8.94 4.94
N THR A 87 2.00 -8.80 4.24
CA THR A 87 2.16 -9.35 2.90
C THR A 87 2.99 -10.64 2.90
N ARG A 88 3.20 -11.24 4.07
CA ARG A 88 3.99 -12.46 4.16
C ARG A 88 3.38 -13.54 3.29
N GLY A 89 4.19 -14.13 2.43
CA GLY A 89 3.73 -15.17 1.52
C GLY A 89 3.05 -14.66 0.27
N ASP A 90 2.87 -13.34 0.16
CA ASP A 90 2.28 -12.74 -1.02
C ASP A 90 3.37 -12.34 -1.99
N GLU A 91 3.56 -13.14 -3.03
CA GLU A 91 4.56 -12.88 -4.07
C GLU A 91 3.96 -12.19 -5.28
N SER A 92 2.72 -11.74 -5.18
CA SER A 92 2.08 -11.02 -6.28
C SER A 92 2.71 -9.64 -6.45
N PRO A 93 2.56 -9.05 -7.66
CA PRO A 93 3.01 -7.68 -7.87
C PRO A 93 2.44 -6.69 -6.86
N ARG A 94 1.20 -6.91 -6.44
CA ARG A 94 0.55 -6.05 -5.46
C ARG A 94 1.29 -6.08 -4.12
N GLY A 95 1.65 -7.27 -3.66
CA GLY A 95 2.40 -7.41 -2.41
C GLY A 95 3.75 -6.73 -2.49
N ASP A 96 4.46 -6.91 -3.61
CA ASP A 96 5.75 -6.28 -3.82
C ASP A 96 5.62 -4.76 -3.79
N ILE A 97 4.61 -4.22 -4.47
CA ILE A 97 4.40 -2.77 -4.53
C ILE A 97 4.11 -2.21 -3.14
N LEU A 98 3.28 -2.89 -2.35
CA LEU A 98 2.99 -2.44 -0.99
C LEU A 98 4.25 -2.37 -0.13
N ARG A 99 5.10 -3.41 -0.22
CA ARG A 99 6.36 -3.40 0.52
C ARG A 99 7.29 -2.28 0.06
N ASP A 100 7.35 -2.06 -1.25
CA ASP A 100 8.21 -1.02 -1.80
C ASP A 100 7.77 0.38 -1.35
N ILE A 101 6.46 0.64 -1.35
CA ILE A 101 5.95 1.93 -0.89
C ILE A 101 6.31 2.15 0.57
N ALA A 102 6.06 1.15 1.41
CA ALA A 102 6.31 1.28 2.84
C ALA A 102 7.80 1.44 3.16
N ALA A 103 8.67 0.99 2.28
CA ALA A 103 10.11 1.14 2.45
C ALA A 103 10.70 2.31 1.66
N TYR A 104 9.85 3.16 1.11
CA TYR A 104 10.25 4.35 0.34
C TYR A 104 11.05 4.02 -0.92
N ARG A 105 10.88 2.84 -1.49
CA ARG A 105 11.45 2.50 -2.80
C ARG A 105 10.46 2.96 -3.88
N ILE A 106 10.33 4.27 -4.01
CA ILE A 106 9.25 4.89 -4.76
C ILE A 106 9.33 4.65 -6.25
N ALA A 107 10.53 4.81 -6.83
CA ALA A 107 10.69 4.60 -8.27
C ALA A 107 10.42 3.15 -8.66
N THR A 108 10.86 2.20 -7.83
CA THR A 108 10.62 0.78 -8.07
C THR A 108 9.12 0.49 -7.98
N ALA A 109 8.46 1.03 -6.96
CA ALA A 109 7.02 0.85 -6.80
C ALA A 109 6.27 1.43 -8.01
N ALA A 110 6.65 2.60 -8.48
CA ALA A 110 5.99 3.24 -9.62
C ALA A 110 6.15 2.41 -10.89
N ASN A 111 7.35 1.89 -11.13
CA ASN A 111 7.59 1.07 -12.32
C ASN A 111 6.78 -0.22 -12.28
N ASN A 112 6.74 -0.89 -11.14
CA ASN A 112 5.97 -2.12 -11.00
C ASN A 112 4.48 -1.85 -11.11
N LEU A 113 4.04 -0.71 -10.61
CA LEU A 113 2.63 -0.34 -10.69
C LEU A 113 2.21 -0.05 -12.12
N ARG A 114 3.07 0.60 -12.92
CA ARG A 114 2.79 0.81 -14.34
C ARG A 114 2.63 -0.50 -15.08
N GLU A 115 3.49 -1.47 -14.80
CA GLU A 115 3.36 -2.79 -15.40
C GLU A 115 2.07 -3.47 -14.99
N MET A 116 1.73 -3.41 -13.73
CA MET A 116 0.49 -4.01 -13.23
C MET A 116 -0.73 -3.40 -13.91
N ILE A 117 -0.75 -2.08 -14.07
CA ILE A 117 -1.84 -1.39 -14.75
C ILE A 117 -1.96 -1.88 -16.19
N ARG A 118 -0.83 -1.95 -16.91
CA ARG A 118 -0.84 -2.45 -18.29
C ARG A 118 -1.42 -3.87 -18.37
N ASP A 119 -1.01 -4.73 -17.47
CA ASP A 119 -1.49 -6.10 -17.45
C ASP A 119 -2.99 -6.17 -17.19
N ARG A 120 -3.48 -5.36 -16.26
CA ARG A 120 -4.91 -5.33 -15.96
C ARG A 120 -5.71 -4.76 -17.13
N GLU A 121 -5.21 -3.74 -17.81
CA GLU A 121 -5.89 -3.17 -18.95
C GLU A 121 -5.94 -4.14 -20.12
N ALA A 122 -4.91 -4.93 -20.32
CA ALA A 122 -4.86 -5.92 -21.37
C ALA A 122 -5.81 -7.09 -21.12
N SER A 123 -6.15 -7.32 -19.84
CA SER A 123 -6.95 -8.49 -19.45
C SER A 123 -8.45 -8.22 -19.40
N LYS A 124 -8.88 -6.98 -19.51
CA LYS A 124 -10.30 -6.67 -19.36
C LYS A 124 -11.10 -6.89 -20.65
#